data_92263e66360939da3018e19bc5d22a1c
#
_entry.id   92263e66360939da3018e19bc5d22a1c
#
_cell.length_a   1.000
_cell.length_b   1.000
_cell.length_c   1.000
_cell.angle_alpha   90.00
_cell.angle_beta   90.00
_cell.angle_gamma   90.00
#
_symmetry.space_group_name_H-M   'P 1'
#
loop_
_entity.id
_entity.type
_entity.pdbx_description
1 polymer ?
#
loop_
_entity_poly.entity_id
_entity_poly.type
_entity_poly.pdbx_seq_one_letter_code
_entity_poly.pdbx_strand_id
1 'polypeptide(L)' 'MKIGIIGLGLMGGSLGLALKDEKLISCVSGYDKDENHSKKALELGLVHEILSIDEMKKKCDIIFLAVPVEAIVSIVQNL' A
#
# COMPACT_ATOMS: atom_id res chain seq x y z
N MET A 1 1.55 14.04 4.77
CA MET A 1 2.41 12.97 4.25
C MET A 1 1.55 11.92 3.55
N LYS A 2 1.97 11.52 2.38
CA LYS A 2 1.29 10.48 1.60
C LYS A 2 2.04 9.17 1.71
N ILE A 3 1.33 8.13 2.10
CA ILE A 3 1.91 6.80 2.35
C ILE A 3 1.40 5.82 1.30
N GLY A 4 2.31 5.00 0.78
CA GLY A 4 1.94 3.88 -0.10
C GLY A 4 2.23 2.55 0.60
N ILE A 5 1.36 1.57 0.38
CA ILE A 5 1.55 0.22 0.91
C ILE A 5 1.47 -0.76 -0.26
N ILE A 6 2.54 -1.50 -0.49
CA ILE A 6 2.57 -2.57 -1.48
C ILE A 6 2.38 -3.89 -0.76
N GLY A 7 1.31 -4.59 -1.09
CA GLY A 7 0.91 -5.82 -0.42
C GLY A 7 -0.24 -5.56 0.55
N LEU A 8 -1.46 -5.91 0.13
CA LEU A 8 -2.69 -5.63 0.88
C LEU A 8 -3.32 -6.89 1.48
N GLY A 9 -2.48 -7.88 1.79
CA GLY A 9 -2.91 -8.99 2.59
C GLY A 9 -3.18 -8.56 4.03
N LEU A 10 -3.24 -9.51 4.95
CA LEU A 10 -3.61 -9.24 6.34
C LEU A 10 -2.73 -8.17 6.99
N MET A 11 -1.42 -8.29 6.85
CA MET A 11 -0.48 -7.35 7.50
C MET A 11 -0.53 -5.96 6.87
N GLY A 12 -0.55 -5.90 5.53
CA GLY A 12 -0.61 -4.62 4.83
C GLY A 12 -1.91 -3.88 5.09
N GLY A 13 -3.04 -4.61 5.12
CA GLY A 13 -4.33 -4.03 5.45
C GLY A 13 -4.38 -3.49 6.87
N SER A 14 -3.82 -4.22 7.82
CA SER A 14 -3.76 -3.77 9.22
C SER A 14 -2.91 -2.51 9.37
N LEU A 15 -1.78 -2.44 8.65
CA LEU A 15 -0.93 -1.27 8.66
C LEU A 15 -1.68 -0.06 8.08
N GLY A 16 -2.38 -0.24 6.97
CA GLY A 16 -3.18 0.82 6.37
C GLY A 16 -4.22 1.37 7.32
N LEU A 17 -4.94 0.51 8.01
CA LEU A 17 -5.94 0.92 8.97
C LEU A 17 -5.32 1.73 10.11
N ALA A 18 -4.18 1.30 10.63
CA ALA A 18 -3.48 2.01 11.70
C ALA A 18 -3.00 3.38 11.24
N LEU A 19 -2.50 3.50 10.01
CA LEU A 19 -1.94 4.74 9.50
C LEU A 19 -3.00 5.78 9.11
N LYS A 20 -4.21 5.34 8.76
CA LYS A 20 -5.27 6.26 8.30
C LYS A 20 -5.66 7.31 9.33
N ASP A 21 -5.56 6.98 10.60
CA ASP A 21 -5.98 7.88 11.68
C ASP A 21 -4.87 8.81 12.17
N GLU A 22 -3.66 8.68 11.61
CA GLU A 22 -2.54 9.54 12.02
C GLU A 22 -2.68 10.93 11.40
N LYS A 23 -2.56 11.95 12.25
CA LYS A 23 -2.77 13.35 11.81
C LYS A 23 -1.80 13.81 10.72
N LEU A 24 -0.58 13.30 10.73
CA LEU A 24 0.44 13.69 9.75
C LEU A 24 0.28 13.00 8.40
N ILE A 25 -0.63 12.04 8.31
CA ILE A 25 -0.85 11.27 7.09
C ILE A 25 -2.10 11.78 6.39
N SER A 26 -1.93 12.34 5.21
CA SER A 26 -3.04 12.89 4.43
C SER A 26 -3.73 11.85 3.56
N CYS A 27 -3.01 10.81 3.14
CA CYS A 27 -3.56 9.77 2.27
C CYS A 27 -2.76 8.49 2.41
N VAL A 28 -3.48 7.35 2.45
CA VAL A 28 -2.88 6.02 2.40
C VAL A 28 -3.34 5.36 1.11
N SER A 29 -2.40 5.08 0.23
CA SER A 29 -2.65 4.40 -1.03
C SER A 29 -2.15 2.97 -0.94
N GLY A 30 -2.82 2.05 -1.63
CA GLY A 30 -2.45 0.66 -1.62
C GLY A 30 -2.25 0.08 -3.00
N TYR A 31 -1.47 -0.98 -3.07
CA TYR A 31 -1.32 -1.77 -4.28
C TYR A 31 -1.12 -3.24 -3.91
N ASP A 32 -1.80 -4.12 -4.63
CA ASP A 32 -1.57 -5.56 -4.54
C ASP A 32 -1.77 -6.13 -5.94
N LYS A 33 -0.88 -7.03 -6.36
CA LYS A 33 -1.03 -7.68 -7.66
C LYS A 33 -2.27 -8.57 -7.71
N ASP A 34 -2.79 -8.99 -6.56
CA ASP A 34 -4.05 -9.71 -6.47
C ASP A 34 -5.18 -8.69 -6.40
N GLU A 35 -5.97 -8.60 -7.46
CA GLU A 35 -7.07 -7.64 -7.54
C GLU A 35 -8.11 -7.83 -6.42
N ASN A 36 -8.29 -9.05 -5.94
CA ASN A 36 -9.22 -9.31 -4.85
C ASN A 36 -8.75 -8.66 -3.56
N HIS A 37 -7.44 -8.69 -3.28
CA HIS A 37 -6.87 -8.02 -2.11
C HIS A 37 -7.05 -6.51 -2.20
N SER A 38 -6.77 -5.93 -3.36
CA SER A 38 -6.93 -4.49 -3.59
C SER A 38 -8.36 -4.05 -3.39
N LYS A 39 -9.29 -4.77 -4.01
CA LYS A 39 -10.71 -4.48 -3.94
C LYS A 39 -11.23 -4.56 -2.51
N LYS A 40 -10.85 -5.61 -1.80
CA LYS A 40 -11.30 -5.82 -0.42
C LYS A 40 -10.73 -4.77 0.52
N ALA A 41 -9.47 -4.40 0.34
CA ALA A 41 -8.86 -3.35 1.15
C ALA A 41 -9.58 -2.02 0.97
N LEU A 42 -9.96 -1.68 -0.24
CA LEU A 42 -10.69 -0.46 -0.52
C LEU A 42 -12.10 -0.52 0.07
N GLU A 43 -12.80 -1.63 -0.11
CA GLU A 43 -14.16 -1.83 0.43
C GLU A 43 -14.20 -1.74 1.95
N LEU A 44 -13.19 -2.30 2.62
CA LEU A 44 -13.11 -2.29 4.09
C LEU A 44 -12.56 -0.98 4.65
N GLY A 45 -12.20 -0.04 3.79
CA GLY A 45 -11.67 1.24 4.23
C GLY A 45 -10.27 1.16 4.83
N LEU A 46 -9.48 0.14 4.45
CA LEU A 46 -8.12 -0.02 4.96
C LEU A 46 -7.14 0.93 4.27
N VAL A 47 -7.46 1.35 3.06
CA VAL A 47 -6.70 2.35 2.30
C VAL A 47 -7.69 3.32 1.67
N HIS A 48 -7.22 4.52 1.32
CA HIS A 48 -8.07 5.52 0.69
C HIS A 48 -8.23 5.29 -0.82
N GLU A 49 -7.20 4.79 -1.46
CA GLU A 49 -7.20 4.57 -2.91
C GLU A 49 -6.24 3.46 -3.29
N ILE A 50 -6.41 2.94 -4.51
CA ILE A 50 -5.51 1.95 -5.09
C ILE A 50 -4.71 2.65 -6.19
N LEU A 51 -3.38 2.52 -6.13
CA LEU A 51 -2.46 3.08 -7.12
C LEU A 51 -1.55 1.99 -7.67
N SER A 52 -1.05 2.18 -8.88
CA SER A 52 0.03 1.34 -9.40
C SER A 52 1.34 1.69 -8.66
N ILE A 53 2.33 0.81 -8.77
CA ILE A 53 3.64 1.06 -8.17
C ILE A 53 4.27 2.32 -8.76
N ASP A 54 4.15 2.52 -10.08
CA ASP A 54 4.67 3.72 -10.73
C ASP A 54 4.01 5.00 -10.21
N GLU A 55 2.72 4.97 -9.98
CA GLU A 55 2.01 6.10 -9.40
C GLU A 55 2.44 6.38 -7.97
N MET A 56 2.66 5.33 -7.18
CA MET A 56 3.17 5.48 -5.82
C MET A 56 4.53 6.14 -5.77
N LYS A 57 5.42 5.77 -6.68
CA LYS A 57 6.76 6.37 -6.77
C LYS A 57 6.69 7.87 -7.00
N LYS A 58 5.68 8.34 -7.70
CA LYS A 58 5.51 9.77 -8.01
C LYS A 58 4.78 10.53 -6.92
N LYS A 59 3.83 9.88 -6.24
CA LYS A 59 2.90 10.56 -5.34
C LYS A 59 3.18 10.34 -3.86
N CYS A 60 3.78 9.22 -3.50
CA CYS A 60 3.95 8.87 -2.09
C CYS A 60 5.29 9.33 -1.54
N ASP A 61 5.27 9.82 -0.31
CA ASP A 61 6.48 10.22 0.40
C ASP A 61 7.21 9.01 0.98
N ILE A 62 6.46 8.01 1.43
CA ILE A 62 7.00 6.76 2.00
C ILE A 62 6.21 5.59 1.42
N ILE A 63 6.91 4.52 1.07
CA ILE A 63 6.29 3.29 0.59
C ILE A 63 6.71 2.14 1.49
N PHE A 64 5.72 1.44 2.05
CA PHE A 64 5.94 0.24 2.86
C PHE A 64 5.76 -1.01 2.00
N LEU A 65 6.64 -1.99 2.18
CA LEU A 65 6.55 -3.27 1.50
C LEU A 65 6.07 -4.33 2.49
N ALA A 66 4.82 -4.75 2.35
CA ALA A 66 4.19 -5.76 3.22
C ALA A 66 3.95 -7.06 2.41
N VAL A 67 5.01 -7.58 1.83
CA VAL A 67 4.99 -8.75 0.95
C VAL A 67 6.05 -9.76 1.38
N PRO A 68 5.99 -11.02 0.92
CA PRO A 68 7.03 -12.01 1.22
C PRO A 68 8.41 -11.53 0.75
N VAL A 69 9.46 -11.98 1.44
CA VAL A 69 10.84 -11.56 1.16
C VAL A 69 11.23 -11.77 -0.31
N GLU A 70 10.84 -12.88 -0.91
CA GLU A 70 11.11 -13.18 -2.31
C GLU A 70 10.52 -12.13 -3.25
N ALA A 71 9.34 -11.63 -2.92
CA ALA A 71 8.68 -10.61 -3.73
C ALA A 71 9.33 -9.23 -3.57
N ILE A 72 9.90 -8.94 -2.40
CA ILE A 72 10.58 -7.66 -2.15
C ILE A 72 11.74 -7.46 -3.13
N VAL A 73 12.56 -8.49 -3.33
CA VAL A 73 13.71 -8.41 -4.24
C VAL A 73 13.25 -8.07 -5.66
N SER A 74 12.21 -8.74 -6.14
CA SER A 74 11.66 -8.49 -7.48
C SER A 74 11.13 -7.05 -7.61
N ILE A 75 10.41 -6.57 -6.61
CA ILE A 75 9.86 -5.22 -6.62
C ILE A 75 10.97 -4.17 -6.65
N VAL A 76 11.97 -4.32 -5.79
CA VAL A 76 13.08 -3.36 -5.69
C VAL A 76 13.89 -3.31 -7.00
N GLN A 77 14.12 -4.46 -7.64
CA GLN A 77 14.83 -4.50 -8.90
C GLN A 77 14.13 -3.75 -10.03
N ASN A 78 12.82 -3.62 -9.94
CA ASN A 78 12.00 -2.95 -10.96
C ASN A 78 11.65 -1.50 -10.61
N LEU A 79 12.12 -1.02 -9.48
CA LEU A 79 11.96 0.37 -9.12
C LEU A 79 13.02 1.23 -9.80
#